data_e62ddb1426476ed0af5cc787370fd642
#
_entry.id   e62ddb1426476ed0af5cc787370fd642
#
_cell.length_a   1.000
_cell.length_b   1.000
_cell.length_c   1.000
_cell.angle_alpha   90.00
_cell.angle_beta   90.00
_cell.angle_gamma   90.00
#
_symmetry.space_group_name_H-M   'P 1'
#
loop_
_entity.id
_entity.type
_entity.pdbx_description
1 polymer ?
#
loop_
_entity_poly.entity_id
_entity_poly.type
_entity_poly.pdbx_seq_one_letter_code
_entity_poly.pdbx_strand_id
1 'polypeptide(L)'
;MARLNRLSLFAFAAALSAAPLAMAKTDVPAAIAAPDETVIATVHAEGAQVYECKAADGKLAWQFREPIATLLVDGKTVGRHFAGPSWELADGSAVTAKLAGRAPGATAKDIPLLKLAVTSHRDAGQLAAVTSIQRLNTQGGTLEGPCDNAGAMMSVPYKADYTFLQKPR
;
A
#
# COMPACT_ATOMS: atom_id res chain seq x y z
N MET A 1 -47.14 50.71 -44.69
CA MET A 1 -46.39 51.00 -43.42
C MET A 1 -46.25 49.69 -42.68
N ALA A 2 -45.11 49.02 -42.86
CA ALA A 2 -44.81 47.72 -42.24
C ALA A 2 -43.78 47.96 -41.09
N ARG A 3 -44.16 47.60 -39.87
CA ARG A 3 -43.27 47.68 -38.68
C ARG A 3 -42.50 46.36 -38.55
N LEU A 4 -41.18 46.38 -38.74
CA LEU A 4 -40.27 45.29 -38.42
C LEU A 4 -40.11 45.18 -36.89
N ASN A 5 -40.51 44.05 -36.35
CA ASN A 5 -40.27 43.68 -34.94
C ASN A 5 -38.90 43.00 -34.85
N ARG A 6 -37.91 43.61 -34.14
CA ARG A 6 -36.61 43.02 -33.89
C ARG A 6 -36.71 42.11 -32.65
N LEU A 7 -36.63 40.79 -32.85
CA LEU A 7 -36.44 39.80 -31.77
C LEU A 7 -34.96 39.85 -31.33
N SER A 8 -34.70 40.28 -30.09
CA SER A 8 -33.38 40.18 -29.48
C SER A 8 -33.23 38.77 -28.84
N LEU A 9 -32.35 37.95 -29.38
CA LEU A 9 -31.92 36.71 -28.74
C LEU A 9 -30.93 37.05 -27.64
N PHE A 10 -31.29 36.79 -26.38
CA PHE A 10 -30.35 36.76 -25.26
C PHE A 10 -29.72 35.35 -25.20
N ALA A 11 -28.42 35.24 -25.53
CA ALA A 11 -27.65 34.04 -25.32
C ALA A 11 -27.22 33.97 -23.84
N PHE A 12 -27.74 33.02 -23.11
CA PHE A 12 -27.30 32.71 -21.74
C PHE A 12 -26.04 31.82 -21.83
N ALA A 13 -24.88 32.35 -21.53
CA ALA A 13 -23.65 31.60 -21.38
C ALA A 13 -23.63 30.98 -19.98
N ALA A 14 -23.85 29.69 -19.87
CA ALA A 14 -23.65 28.94 -18.62
C ALA A 14 -22.15 28.70 -18.42
N ALA A 15 -21.55 29.39 -17.46
CA ALA A 15 -20.18 29.13 -17.03
C ALA A 15 -20.18 27.87 -16.13
N LEU A 16 -19.62 26.75 -16.64
CA LEU A 16 -19.29 25.58 -15.84
C LEU A 16 -18.08 25.91 -14.97
N SER A 17 -18.29 26.17 -13.69
CA SER A 17 -17.21 26.24 -12.71
C SER A 17 -16.78 24.82 -12.35
N ALA A 18 -15.60 24.39 -12.83
CA ALA A 18 -14.94 23.17 -12.38
C ALA A 18 -14.36 23.44 -10.98
N ALA A 19 -14.97 22.88 -9.95
CA ALA A 19 -14.39 22.86 -8.61
C ALA A 19 -13.17 21.94 -8.60
N PRO A 20 -12.01 22.35 -8.03
CA PRO A 20 -10.88 21.46 -7.88
C PRO A 20 -11.26 20.31 -6.93
N LEU A 21 -11.08 19.06 -7.38
CA LEU A 21 -11.12 17.91 -6.50
C LEU A 21 -9.94 18.05 -5.50
N ALA A 22 -10.25 18.45 -4.28
CA ALA A 22 -9.31 18.35 -3.18
C ALA A 22 -9.01 16.88 -2.94
N MET A 23 -7.80 16.43 -3.27
CA MET A 23 -7.33 15.11 -2.86
C MET A 23 -7.34 15.09 -1.33
N ALA A 24 -8.19 14.25 -0.76
CA ALA A 24 -8.21 14.00 0.68
C ALA A 24 -6.82 13.49 1.08
N LYS A 25 -6.12 14.30 1.87
CA LYS A 25 -4.86 13.88 2.48
C LYS A 25 -5.23 12.74 3.43
N THR A 26 -4.84 11.53 3.10
CA THR A 26 -5.08 10.38 3.98
C THR A 26 -4.28 10.65 5.25
N ASP A 27 -4.95 10.90 6.37
CA ASP A 27 -4.30 11.12 7.66
C ASP A 27 -3.62 9.82 8.07
N VAL A 28 -2.28 9.81 7.96
CA VAL A 28 -1.46 8.68 8.37
C VAL A 28 -1.46 8.60 9.90
N PRO A 29 -1.90 7.48 10.50
CA PRO A 29 -1.93 7.34 11.95
C PRO A 29 -0.57 7.63 12.60
N ALA A 30 -0.55 8.32 13.74
CA ALA A 30 0.66 8.75 14.44
C ALA A 30 1.66 7.59 14.70
N ALA A 31 1.15 6.38 15.00
CA ALA A 31 1.98 5.19 15.25
C ALA A 31 2.85 4.75 14.05
N ILE A 32 2.50 5.18 12.85
CA ILE A 32 3.21 4.85 11.60
C ILE A 32 3.65 6.09 10.82
N ALA A 33 3.48 7.28 11.40
CA ALA A 33 3.86 8.54 10.77
C ALA A 33 5.38 8.66 10.56
N ALA A 34 5.77 9.41 9.54
CA ALA A 34 7.15 9.69 9.17
C ALA A 34 7.28 11.16 8.73
N PRO A 35 7.00 12.14 9.64
CA PRO A 35 6.84 13.54 9.26
C PRO A 35 8.12 14.17 8.70
N ASP A 36 9.30 13.67 9.12
CA ASP A 36 10.60 14.23 8.75
C ASP A 36 11.31 13.42 7.65
N GLU A 37 10.62 12.42 7.08
CA GLU A 37 11.18 11.56 6.05
C GLU A 37 10.68 11.97 4.66
N THR A 38 11.56 11.91 3.66
CA THR A 38 11.23 12.24 2.27
C THR A 38 10.79 10.98 1.52
N VAL A 39 9.72 11.06 0.74
CA VAL A 39 9.27 9.99 -0.13
C VAL A 39 10.22 9.83 -1.32
N ILE A 40 10.76 8.62 -1.49
CA ILE A 40 11.55 8.21 -2.68
C ILE A 40 10.62 7.68 -3.77
N ALA A 41 9.72 6.77 -3.40
CA ALA A 41 8.77 6.16 -4.32
C ALA A 41 7.56 5.61 -3.57
N THR A 42 6.43 5.50 -4.26
CA THR A 42 5.26 4.74 -3.81
C THR A 42 4.91 3.72 -4.89
N VAL A 43 4.71 2.47 -4.51
CA VAL A 43 4.32 1.37 -5.40
C VAL A 43 3.07 0.70 -4.87
N HIS A 44 2.19 0.28 -5.77
CA HIS A 44 1.03 -0.54 -5.45
C HIS A 44 1.44 -2.01 -5.40
N ALA A 45 0.93 -2.76 -4.44
CA ALA A 45 1.16 -4.20 -4.30
C ALA A 45 -0.15 -4.98 -4.45
N GLU A 46 -0.12 -6.00 -5.30
CA GLU A 46 -1.20 -6.98 -5.43
C GLU A 46 -0.63 -8.39 -5.26
N GLY A 47 -1.26 -9.19 -4.39
CA GLY A 47 -0.79 -10.55 -4.13
C GLY A 47 -1.55 -11.25 -3.01
N ALA A 48 -0.84 -12.03 -2.21
CA ALA A 48 -1.42 -12.78 -1.10
C ALA A 48 -0.54 -12.72 0.15
N GLN A 49 -1.21 -12.77 1.32
CA GLN A 49 -0.60 -13.17 2.58
C GLN A 49 -0.72 -14.69 2.67
N VAL A 50 0.40 -15.38 2.79
CA VAL A 50 0.45 -16.83 2.94
C VAL A 50 0.46 -17.17 4.43
N TYR A 51 -0.43 -18.06 4.82
CA TYR A 51 -0.56 -18.59 6.17
C TYR A 51 -0.28 -20.08 6.18
N GLU A 52 0.26 -20.56 7.28
CA GLU A 52 0.51 -21.97 7.54
C GLU A 52 -0.25 -22.39 8.80
N CYS A 53 -0.90 -23.54 8.73
CA CYS A 53 -1.56 -24.15 9.88
C CYS A 53 -0.50 -24.75 10.82
N LYS A 54 -0.29 -24.13 11.98
CA LYS A 54 0.71 -24.56 12.98
C LYS A 54 0.10 -24.77 14.33
N ALA A 55 0.72 -25.68 15.10
CA ALA A 55 0.39 -25.82 16.51
C ALA A 55 0.90 -24.60 17.29
N ALA A 56 -0.01 -23.99 18.07
CA ALA A 56 0.27 -22.97 19.04
C ALA A 56 -0.51 -23.31 20.32
N ASP A 57 0.18 -23.43 21.46
CA ASP A 57 -0.42 -23.78 22.75
C ASP A 57 -1.33 -25.03 22.72
N GLY A 58 -0.91 -26.05 21.97
CA GLY A 58 -1.61 -27.32 21.85
C GLY A 58 -2.84 -27.30 20.92
N LYS A 59 -3.08 -26.20 20.20
CA LYS A 59 -4.17 -26.05 19.22
C LYS A 59 -3.60 -25.69 17.84
N LEU A 60 -4.25 -26.16 16.79
CA LEU A 60 -3.92 -25.78 15.43
C LEU A 60 -4.58 -24.43 15.10
N ALA A 61 -3.78 -23.48 14.61
CA ALA A 61 -4.25 -22.17 14.18
C ALA A 61 -3.47 -21.67 12.96
N TRP A 62 -4.12 -20.82 12.16
CA TRP A 62 -3.47 -20.15 11.04
C TRP A 62 -2.46 -19.14 11.56
N GLN A 63 -1.21 -19.26 11.14
CA GLN A 63 -0.14 -18.34 11.44
C GLN A 63 0.41 -17.73 10.15
N PHE A 64 0.60 -16.42 10.15
CA PHE A 64 1.22 -15.73 9.03
C PHE A 64 2.63 -16.28 8.79
N ARG A 65 2.92 -16.60 7.54
CA ARG A 65 4.21 -17.12 7.10
C ARG A 65 4.99 -16.06 6.30
N GLU A 66 4.41 -15.59 5.18
CA GLU A 66 5.09 -14.69 4.27
C GLU A 66 4.11 -13.96 3.35
N PRO A 67 4.48 -12.74 2.86
CA PRO A 67 3.79 -12.13 1.73
C PRO A 67 4.36 -12.66 0.41
N ILE A 68 3.52 -12.69 -0.61
CA ILE A 68 3.91 -12.87 -2.01
C ILE A 68 3.12 -11.85 -2.82
N ALA A 69 3.78 -10.83 -3.37
CA ALA A 69 3.10 -9.80 -4.16
C ALA A 69 3.94 -9.26 -5.29
N THR A 70 3.27 -8.85 -6.36
CA THR A 70 3.81 -8.03 -7.44
C THR A 70 3.73 -6.58 -7.05
N LEU A 71 4.79 -5.81 -7.32
CA LEU A 71 4.83 -4.36 -7.15
C LEU A 71 4.54 -3.69 -8.49
N LEU A 72 3.67 -2.70 -8.48
CA LEU A 72 3.13 -2.05 -9.67
C LEU A 72 3.26 -0.52 -9.59
N VAL A 73 3.58 0.11 -10.72
CA VAL A 73 3.45 1.55 -10.94
C VAL A 73 2.70 1.73 -12.25
N ASP A 74 1.61 2.50 -12.23
CA ASP A 74 0.73 2.71 -13.40
C ASP A 74 0.32 1.39 -14.10
N GLY A 75 0.01 0.35 -13.29
CA GLY A 75 -0.38 -0.97 -13.76
C GLY A 75 0.75 -1.82 -14.36
N LYS A 76 1.98 -1.34 -14.37
CA LYS A 76 3.15 -2.08 -14.86
C LYS A 76 3.93 -2.68 -13.70
N THR A 77 4.35 -3.94 -13.86
CA THR A 77 5.21 -4.62 -12.88
C THR A 77 6.57 -3.92 -12.79
N VAL A 78 6.94 -3.48 -11.58
CA VAL A 78 8.23 -2.85 -11.28
C VAL A 78 9.05 -3.62 -10.26
N GLY A 79 8.52 -4.70 -9.70
CA GLY A 79 9.23 -5.49 -8.69
C GLY A 79 8.35 -6.51 -7.97
N ARG A 80 8.84 -6.98 -6.83
CA ARG A 80 8.17 -7.99 -6.00
C ARG A 80 8.35 -7.73 -4.51
N HIS A 81 7.39 -8.23 -3.70
CA HIS A 81 7.46 -8.27 -2.24
C HIS A 81 7.36 -9.72 -1.78
N PHE A 82 8.25 -10.13 -0.88
CA PHE A 82 8.39 -11.52 -0.45
C PHE A 82 8.91 -11.62 1.00
N ALA A 83 9.14 -12.85 1.43
CA ALA A 83 9.61 -13.16 2.78
C ALA A 83 10.82 -12.31 3.22
N GLY A 84 10.82 -11.94 4.52
CA GLY A 84 11.92 -11.20 5.14
C GLY A 84 11.48 -10.14 6.14
N PRO A 85 10.43 -9.31 5.95
CA PRO A 85 9.81 -8.87 4.69
C PRO A 85 10.80 -8.11 3.81
N SER A 86 10.78 -8.40 2.52
CA SER A 86 11.72 -7.86 1.54
C SER A 86 11.03 -7.31 0.31
N TRP A 87 11.58 -6.26 -0.27
CA TRP A 87 11.15 -5.63 -1.52
C TRP A 87 12.32 -5.58 -2.48
N GLU A 88 12.08 -5.95 -3.72
CA GLU A 88 13.07 -5.91 -4.80
C GLU A 88 12.45 -5.24 -6.02
N LEU A 89 13.15 -4.28 -6.60
CA LEU A 89 12.72 -3.62 -7.84
C LEU A 89 13.43 -4.21 -9.07
N ALA A 90 12.90 -3.86 -10.25
CA ALA A 90 13.40 -4.37 -11.52
C ALA A 90 14.84 -3.95 -11.84
N ASP A 91 15.37 -2.89 -11.18
CA ASP A 91 16.75 -2.47 -11.28
C ASP A 91 17.74 -3.32 -10.43
N GLY A 92 17.22 -4.35 -9.75
CA GLY A 92 17.98 -5.27 -8.89
C GLY A 92 18.14 -4.79 -7.46
N SER A 93 17.86 -3.51 -7.17
CA SER A 93 17.95 -3.00 -5.80
C SER A 93 16.91 -3.65 -4.89
N ALA A 94 17.29 -3.99 -3.68
CA ALA A 94 16.40 -4.61 -2.72
C ALA A 94 16.67 -4.12 -1.28
N VAL A 95 15.62 -4.17 -0.46
CA VAL A 95 15.69 -3.90 0.97
C VAL A 95 14.95 -4.97 1.76
N THR A 96 15.47 -5.26 2.95
CA THR A 96 14.77 -6.02 3.99
C THR A 96 14.51 -5.10 5.16
N ALA A 97 13.37 -5.25 5.82
CA ALA A 97 13.00 -4.37 6.92
C ALA A 97 12.40 -5.15 8.09
N LYS A 98 12.25 -4.48 9.23
CA LYS A 98 11.58 -4.98 10.43
C LYS A 98 10.50 -4.02 10.89
N LEU A 99 9.51 -4.55 11.61
CA LEU A 99 8.42 -3.76 12.17
C LEU A 99 8.96 -2.66 13.10
N ALA A 100 8.50 -1.42 12.90
CA ALA A 100 8.79 -0.26 13.73
C ALA A 100 7.53 0.38 14.31
N GLY A 101 6.39 0.28 13.62
CA GLY A 101 5.11 0.80 14.07
C GLY A 101 3.95 0.10 13.37
N ARG A 102 2.78 0.10 14.03
CA ARG A 102 1.56 -0.58 13.53
C ARG A 102 0.33 0.25 13.84
N ALA A 103 -0.63 0.25 12.91
CA ALA A 103 -1.97 0.77 13.11
C ALA A 103 -3.01 -0.20 12.48
N PRO A 104 -4.26 -0.21 12.94
CA PRO A 104 -5.30 -1.05 12.34
C PRO A 104 -5.50 -0.73 10.85
N GLY A 105 -5.90 -1.73 10.05
CA GLY A 105 -6.49 -1.53 8.74
C GLY A 105 -7.87 -0.87 8.84
N ALA A 106 -8.48 -0.54 7.71
CA ALA A 106 -9.80 0.10 7.66
C ALA A 106 -10.91 -0.81 8.19
N THR A 107 -10.77 -2.12 8.01
CA THR A 107 -11.67 -3.16 8.49
C THR A 107 -10.91 -4.31 9.15
N ALA A 108 -11.60 -5.18 9.88
CA ALA A 108 -11.01 -6.39 10.46
C ALA A 108 -10.49 -7.40 9.41
N LYS A 109 -10.90 -7.27 8.15
CA LYS A 109 -10.42 -8.12 7.04
C LYS A 109 -9.10 -7.63 6.46
N ASP A 110 -8.72 -6.39 6.76
CA ASP A 110 -7.55 -5.74 6.18
C ASP A 110 -6.33 -5.95 7.07
N ILE A 111 -5.22 -6.35 6.47
CA ILE A 111 -3.95 -6.42 7.19
C ILE A 111 -3.57 -5.03 7.73
N PRO A 112 -2.85 -4.95 8.86
CA PRO A 112 -2.53 -3.68 9.50
C PRO A 112 -1.73 -2.74 8.59
N LEU A 113 -1.89 -1.43 8.81
CA LEU A 113 -0.98 -0.41 8.35
C LEU A 113 0.33 -0.53 9.14
N LEU A 114 1.48 -0.34 8.49
CA LEU A 114 2.78 -0.51 9.14
C LEU A 114 3.73 0.65 8.83
N LYS A 115 4.63 0.91 9.78
CA LYS A 115 5.94 1.50 9.53
C LYS A 115 7.01 0.43 9.77
N LEU A 116 7.95 0.29 8.84
CA LEU A 116 9.05 -0.66 8.93
C LEU A 116 10.37 0.10 8.80
N ALA A 117 11.36 -0.30 9.60
CA ALA A 117 12.73 0.22 9.52
C ALA A 117 13.57 -0.72 8.64
N VAL A 118 14.25 -0.19 7.64
CA VAL A 118 15.16 -0.96 6.80
C VAL A 118 16.33 -1.47 7.62
N THR A 119 16.66 -2.74 7.46
CA THR A 119 17.76 -3.43 8.18
C THR A 119 18.89 -3.83 7.26
N SER A 120 18.64 -4.01 5.99
CA SER A 120 19.66 -4.31 4.99
C SER A 120 19.26 -3.83 3.60
N HIS A 121 20.28 -3.55 2.79
CA HIS A 121 20.18 -3.22 1.37
C HIS A 121 20.95 -4.25 0.57
N ARG A 122 20.50 -4.51 -0.66
CA ARG A 122 21.23 -5.23 -1.69
C ARG A 122 21.26 -4.36 -2.93
N ASP A 123 22.45 -4.23 -3.51
CA ASP A 123 22.76 -3.51 -4.74
C ASP A 123 22.47 -1.99 -4.70
N ALA A 124 23.08 -1.27 -5.65
CA ALA A 124 22.76 0.12 -5.92
C ALA A 124 21.48 0.20 -6.75
N GLY A 125 20.73 1.30 -6.64
CA GLY A 125 19.51 1.54 -7.37
C GLY A 125 18.51 2.37 -6.60
N GLN A 126 17.24 2.33 -6.98
CA GLN A 126 16.21 3.19 -6.41
C GLN A 126 16.03 3.00 -4.89
N LEU A 127 16.26 1.78 -4.39
CA LEU A 127 16.09 1.47 -2.97
C LEU A 127 17.34 1.72 -2.12
N ALA A 128 18.47 2.11 -2.70
CA ALA A 128 19.75 2.24 -1.99
C ALA A 128 19.72 3.25 -0.83
N ALA A 129 18.90 4.30 -0.93
CA ALA A 129 18.79 5.34 0.09
C ALA A 129 17.59 5.18 1.04
N VAL A 130 16.78 4.14 0.86
CA VAL A 130 15.57 3.91 1.67
C VAL A 130 15.95 3.54 3.10
N THR A 131 15.40 4.25 4.08
CA THR A 131 15.63 4.00 5.50
C THR A 131 14.41 3.45 6.22
N SER A 132 13.23 3.71 5.68
CA SER A 132 11.96 3.18 6.19
C SER A 132 10.93 2.95 5.08
N ILE A 133 9.92 2.15 5.40
CA ILE A 133 8.84 1.81 4.48
C ILE A 133 7.52 1.94 5.25
N GLN A 134 6.51 2.56 4.63
CA GLN A 134 5.14 2.50 5.12
C GLN A 134 4.32 1.54 4.27
N ARG A 135 3.48 0.72 4.90
CA ARG A 135 2.39 -0.04 4.26
C ARG A 135 1.08 0.67 4.57
N LEU A 136 0.44 1.18 3.54
CA LEU A 136 -0.76 2.00 3.60
C LEU A 136 -1.88 1.39 2.73
N ASN A 137 -3.10 1.92 2.84
CA ASN A 137 -4.23 1.59 1.97
C ASN A 137 -4.47 0.08 1.82
N THR A 138 -4.33 -0.67 2.91
CA THR A 138 -4.46 -2.13 2.91
C THR A 138 -5.90 -2.56 2.64
N GLN A 139 -6.05 -3.62 1.85
CA GLN A 139 -7.32 -4.27 1.56
C GLN A 139 -7.14 -5.79 1.63
N GLY A 140 -7.93 -6.46 2.45
CA GLY A 140 -7.89 -7.91 2.63
C GLY A 140 -6.62 -8.43 3.32
N GLY A 141 -6.33 -9.69 3.12
CA GLY A 141 -5.11 -10.36 3.57
C GLY A 141 -5.15 -10.94 4.97
N THR A 142 -6.15 -10.64 5.80
CA THR A 142 -6.24 -11.17 7.18
C THR A 142 -6.85 -12.57 7.19
N LEU A 143 -6.20 -13.48 7.91
CA LEU A 143 -6.72 -14.80 8.25
C LEU A 143 -6.36 -15.12 9.70
N GLU A 144 -7.37 -15.45 10.49
CA GLU A 144 -7.24 -15.82 11.89
C GLU A 144 -8.15 -17.04 12.20
N GLY A 145 -7.90 -17.68 13.34
CA GLY A 145 -8.74 -18.78 13.81
C GLY A 145 -8.11 -20.16 13.66
N PRO A 146 -8.87 -21.22 14.03
CA PRO A 146 -8.41 -22.58 14.01
C PRO A 146 -8.24 -23.12 12.58
N CYS A 147 -7.43 -24.16 12.46
CA CYS A 147 -7.27 -24.94 11.25
C CYS A 147 -7.20 -26.45 11.59
N ASP A 148 -7.41 -27.31 10.59
CA ASP A 148 -7.60 -28.75 10.84
C ASP A 148 -6.35 -29.59 10.58
N ASN A 149 -5.48 -29.16 9.66
CA ASN A 149 -4.35 -29.98 9.20
C ASN A 149 -3.03 -29.21 9.37
N ALA A 150 -2.16 -29.69 10.25
CA ALA A 150 -0.84 -29.11 10.44
C ALA A 150 -0.05 -29.13 9.12
N GLY A 151 0.62 -28.01 8.80
CA GLY A 151 1.36 -27.81 7.55
C GLY A 151 0.49 -27.41 6.34
N ALA A 152 -0.85 -27.38 6.47
CA ALA A 152 -1.69 -26.83 5.40
C ALA A 152 -1.38 -25.36 5.15
N MET A 153 -1.44 -24.95 3.88
CA MET A 153 -1.19 -23.56 3.45
C MET A 153 -2.47 -22.90 2.96
N MET A 154 -2.61 -21.62 3.26
CA MET A 154 -3.71 -20.77 2.77
C MET A 154 -3.14 -19.44 2.25
N SER A 155 -3.51 -19.07 1.03
CA SER A 155 -3.17 -17.78 0.44
C SER A 155 -4.40 -16.88 0.47
N VAL A 156 -4.30 -15.75 1.15
CA VAL A 156 -5.37 -14.77 1.28
C VAL A 156 -5.03 -13.53 0.46
N PRO A 157 -5.81 -13.21 -0.58
CA PRO A 157 -5.55 -12.05 -1.43
C PRO A 157 -5.48 -10.75 -0.64
N TYR A 158 -4.53 -9.87 -0.98
CA TYR A 158 -4.44 -8.53 -0.43
C TYR A 158 -3.93 -7.53 -1.45
N LYS A 159 -4.21 -6.26 -1.17
CA LYS A 159 -3.62 -5.09 -1.83
C LYS A 159 -3.10 -4.13 -0.77
N ALA A 160 -2.07 -3.37 -1.13
CA ALA A 160 -1.51 -2.31 -0.29
C ALA A 160 -0.69 -1.34 -1.12
N ASP A 161 -0.43 -0.15 -0.58
CA ASP A 161 0.59 0.75 -1.11
C ASP A 161 1.82 0.70 -0.20
N TYR A 162 3.00 0.56 -0.80
CA TYR A 162 4.28 0.67 -0.11
C TYR A 162 4.95 1.98 -0.48
N THR A 163 5.12 2.86 0.51
CA THR A 163 5.84 4.13 0.37
C THR A 163 7.25 3.95 0.94
N PHE A 164 8.25 4.07 0.08
CA PHE A 164 9.67 4.03 0.44
C PHE A 164 10.14 5.43 0.82
N LEU A 165 10.78 5.55 1.97
CA LEU A 165 11.12 6.81 2.61
C LEU A 165 12.59 6.86 2.96
N GLN A 166 13.16 8.08 2.94
CA GLN A 166 14.52 8.38 3.35
C GLN A 166 14.50 9.40 4.49
N LYS A 167 15.24 9.12 5.57
CA LYS A 167 15.53 10.11 6.61
C LYS A 167 16.43 11.21 6.08
N PRO A 168 16.29 12.44 6.56
CA PRO A 168 17.26 13.49 6.32
C PRO A 168 18.66 13.02 6.75
N ARG A 169 19.69 13.46 6.01
CA ARG A 169 21.09 13.24 6.36
C ARG A 169 21.54 14.25 7.40
#